data_dafe8f3ff67e0c5fa2ec2f00ed0a9561
#
_entry.id   dafe8f3ff67e0c5fa2ec2f00ed0a9561
#
_cell.length_a   1.000
_cell.length_b   1.000
_cell.length_c   1.000
_cell.angle_alpha   90.00
_cell.angle_beta   90.00
_cell.angle_gamma   90.00
#
_symmetry.space_group_name_H-M   'P 1'
#
loop_
_entity.id
_entity.type
_entity.pdbx_description
1 polymer ?
#
loop_
_entity_poly.entity_id
_entity_poly.type
_entity_poly.pdbx_seq_one_letter_code
_entity_poly.pdbx_strand_id
1 'polypeptide(L)'
;VISTTRGFDHMRTNLLLATAATATALALAGPVHTGVAASPSARPADAPHSRGTTTPHRTAGAPAARNATTPAAMTRTTLGACGPGELCLWSKPDFKGTRTAHDLSEIDIESCVPLPQGTSAQSLANRLGRPVTTYQSGTCDETGEFDTYPGDGTWTPQSPHRIRAFKVWEN
;
A
#
# COMPACT_ATOMS: atom_id res chain seq x y z
N VAL A 1 -16.87 59.88 17.59
CA VAL A 1 -15.57 59.36 18.05
C VAL A 1 -14.96 58.58 16.88
N ILE A 2 -13.92 59.17 16.32
CA ILE A 2 -13.21 58.73 15.12
C ILE A 2 -12.12 57.77 15.56
N SER A 3 -12.09 56.52 15.05
CA SER A 3 -11.00 55.60 15.25
C SER A 3 -10.34 55.26 13.90
N THR A 4 -9.10 55.63 13.86
CA THR A 4 -8.17 55.60 12.74
C THR A 4 -7.65 54.21 12.49
N THR A 5 -7.82 53.74 11.29
CA THR A 5 -7.22 52.51 10.74
C THR A 5 -5.76 52.78 10.36
N ARG A 6 -4.82 52.03 10.90
CA ARG A 6 -3.42 52.00 10.44
C ARG A 6 -3.20 50.71 9.66
N GLY A 7 -3.02 50.88 8.36
CA GLY A 7 -2.50 49.83 7.50
C GLY A 7 -0.99 49.64 7.74
N PHE A 8 -0.57 48.38 7.79
CA PHE A 8 0.84 48.03 7.72
C PHE A 8 1.07 47.35 6.37
N ASP A 9 1.53 48.18 5.43
CA ASP A 9 2.16 47.70 4.19
C ASP A 9 3.52 47.11 4.54
N HIS A 10 3.68 45.80 4.40
CA HIS A 10 4.99 45.16 4.33
C HIS A 10 5.36 44.86 2.89
N MET A 11 6.03 45.86 2.27
CA MET A 11 6.85 45.64 1.08
C MET A 11 7.93 44.61 1.41
N ARG A 12 7.85 43.43 0.83
CA ARG A 12 8.97 42.48 0.79
C ARG A 12 9.69 42.62 -0.55
N THR A 13 10.83 43.21 -0.47
CA THR A 13 11.83 43.32 -1.53
C THR A 13 12.35 41.96 -1.93
N ASN A 14 12.04 41.51 -3.15
CA ASN A 14 12.61 40.29 -3.72
C ASN A 14 14.03 40.59 -4.22
N LEU A 15 15.02 40.08 -3.51
CA LEU A 15 16.41 40.07 -3.92
C LEU A 15 16.67 38.88 -4.85
N LEU A 16 16.77 39.15 -6.16
CA LEU A 16 17.15 38.14 -7.14
C LEU A 16 18.68 37.94 -7.09
N LEU A 17 19.11 36.80 -6.59
CA LEU A 17 20.49 36.31 -6.74
C LEU A 17 20.49 35.24 -7.84
N ALA A 18 21.01 35.66 -9.00
CA ALA A 18 21.33 34.76 -10.10
C ALA A 18 22.70 34.14 -9.83
N THR A 19 22.79 32.84 -9.66
CA THR A 19 24.07 32.11 -9.68
C THR A 19 24.12 31.21 -10.90
N ALA A 20 25.11 31.45 -11.72
CA ALA A 20 25.43 30.65 -12.91
C ALA A 20 25.92 29.25 -12.51
N ALA A 21 25.35 28.23 -13.11
CA ALA A 21 25.78 26.84 -12.97
C ALA A 21 26.67 26.46 -14.15
N THR A 22 27.90 26.06 -13.87
CA THR A 22 28.84 25.45 -14.79
C THR A 22 28.50 23.99 -15.01
N ALA A 23 28.27 23.62 -16.27
CA ALA A 23 28.09 22.26 -16.72
C ALA A 23 29.45 21.55 -16.82
N THR A 24 29.63 20.44 -16.11
CA THR A 24 30.72 19.48 -16.35
C THR A 24 30.11 18.15 -16.81
N ALA A 25 30.29 17.86 -18.10
CA ALA A 25 29.95 16.57 -18.69
C ALA A 25 31.10 15.58 -18.43
N LEU A 26 30.84 14.50 -17.71
CA LEU A 26 31.69 13.30 -17.69
C LEU A 26 30.93 12.15 -18.38
N ALA A 27 31.41 11.81 -19.56
CA ALA A 27 31.04 10.58 -20.26
C ALA A 27 31.87 9.43 -19.69
N LEU A 28 31.21 8.42 -19.10
CA LEU A 28 31.83 7.13 -18.78
C LEU A 28 31.09 6.07 -19.56
N ALA A 29 31.79 5.54 -20.60
CA ALA A 29 31.39 4.35 -21.33
C ALA A 29 31.59 3.11 -20.45
N GLY A 30 30.50 2.37 -20.17
CA GLY A 30 30.55 1.09 -19.49
C GLY A 30 30.30 -0.06 -20.46
N PRO A 31 30.88 -1.25 -20.23
CA PRO A 31 30.90 -2.34 -21.20
C PRO A 31 29.57 -3.09 -21.32
N VAL A 32 29.20 -3.40 -22.58
CA VAL A 32 28.12 -4.30 -22.96
C VAL A 32 28.45 -5.74 -22.51
N HIS A 33 27.64 -6.29 -21.63
CA HIS A 33 27.68 -7.73 -21.35
C HIS A 33 26.55 -8.43 -22.11
N THR A 34 26.90 -9.03 -23.22
CA THR A 34 26.08 -10.05 -23.91
C THR A 34 26.24 -11.37 -23.17
N GLY A 35 25.28 -11.78 -22.40
CA GLY A 35 25.19 -13.09 -21.78
C GLY A 35 23.94 -13.81 -22.24
N VAL A 36 24.06 -14.63 -23.31
CA VAL A 36 23.06 -15.61 -23.73
C VAL A 36 23.26 -16.86 -22.88
N ALA A 37 22.31 -17.19 -22.01
CA ALA A 37 22.26 -18.51 -21.37
C ALA A 37 20.89 -19.14 -21.66
N ALA A 38 20.91 -20.16 -22.51
CA ALA A 38 19.77 -21.02 -22.78
C ALA A 38 19.51 -21.95 -21.60
N SER A 39 18.28 -22.00 -21.12
CA SER A 39 17.82 -23.02 -20.18
C SER A 39 17.25 -24.21 -20.92
N PRO A 40 17.65 -25.47 -20.58
CA PRO A 40 17.04 -26.65 -21.15
C PRO A 40 15.71 -26.97 -20.47
N SER A 41 14.67 -27.15 -21.28
CA SER A 41 13.40 -27.76 -20.90
C SER A 41 13.60 -29.20 -20.42
N ALA A 42 13.26 -29.47 -19.17
CA ALA A 42 13.09 -30.85 -18.71
C ALA A 42 11.57 -31.18 -18.71
N ARG A 43 11.21 -32.15 -19.52
CA ARG A 43 9.90 -32.77 -19.61
C ARG A 43 9.84 -33.87 -18.56
N PRO A 44 8.85 -33.96 -17.67
CA PRO A 44 8.68 -35.14 -16.82
C PRO A 44 8.00 -36.28 -17.57
N ALA A 45 8.53 -37.44 -17.34
CA ALA A 45 8.05 -38.72 -17.87
C ALA A 45 6.78 -39.23 -17.20
N ASP A 46 6.02 -39.98 -17.97
CA ASP A 46 4.85 -40.77 -17.59
C ASP A 46 5.08 -41.65 -16.36
N ALA A 47 4.10 -41.68 -15.46
CA ALA A 47 3.99 -42.70 -14.43
C ALA A 47 2.68 -43.51 -14.63
N PRO A 48 2.73 -44.83 -14.47
CA PRO A 48 1.69 -45.76 -14.92
C PRO A 48 0.53 -45.87 -13.94
N HIS A 49 -0.65 -46.11 -14.53
CA HIS A 49 -1.89 -46.45 -13.85
C HIS A 49 -1.81 -47.77 -13.07
N SER A 50 -2.14 -47.74 -11.78
CA SER A 50 -2.48 -48.95 -11.06
C SER A 50 -3.97 -48.92 -10.70
N ARG A 51 -4.73 -49.82 -11.37
CA ARG A 51 -6.07 -50.22 -10.97
C ARG A 51 -5.94 -51.16 -9.78
N GLY A 52 -6.56 -50.83 -8.68
CA GLY A 52 -6.80 -51.70 -7.53
C GLY A 52 -8.26 -51.70 -7.16
N THR A 53 -8.96 -52.72 -7.63
CA THR A 53 -10.31 -53.11 -7.22
C THR A 53 -10.22 -53.91 -5.91
N THR A 54 -10.93 -53.54 -4.84
CA THR A 54 -11.41 -54.54 -3.85
C THR A 54 -12.46 -53.90 -2.93
N THR A 55 -13.60 -54.40 -2.98
CA THR A 55 -14.78 -54.76 -2.17
C THR A 55 -14.86 -54.32 -0.70
N PRO A 56 -16.09 -53.99 -0.20
CA PRO A 56 -16.33 -53.37 1.10
C PRO A 56 -16.38 -54.41 2.24
N HIS A 57 -15.71 -54.05 3.34
CA HIS A 57 -15.97 -54.76 4.61
C HIS A 57 -16.68 -53.82 5.59
N ARG A 58 -17.94 -54.17 5.87
CA ARG A 58 -18.79 -53.52 6.84
C ARG A 58 -18.49 -54.14 8.21
N THR A 59 -17.93 -53.36 9.13
CA THR A 59 -17.90 -53.73 10.54
C THR A 59 -18.43 -52.55 11.36
N ALA A 60 -19.56 -52.79 12.00
CA ALA A 60 -20.16 -51.89 12.97
C ALA A 60 -19.30 -51.83 14.23
N GLY A 61 -18.77 -50.65 14.54
CA GLY A 61 -18.06 -50.34 15.78
C GLY A 61 -18.66 -49.09 16.40
N ALA A 62 -18.98 -49.19 17.71
CA ALA A 62 -19.69 -48.24 18.55
C ALA A 62 -19.12 -46.77 18.52
N PRO A 63 -19.94 -45.78 18.87
CA PRO A 63 -19.53 -44.36 18.86
C PRO A 63 -18.63 -44.07 20.06
N ALA A 64 -17.33 -43.93 19.81
CA ALA A 64 -16.45 -43.27 20.75
C ALA A 64 -16.74 -41.76 20.71
N ALA A 65 -17.18 -41.22 21.83
CA ALA A 65 -17.32 -39.79 22.05
C ALA A 65 -15.98 -39.11 21.79
N ARG A 66 -15.83 -38.53 20.61
CA ARG A 66 -14.70 -37.65 20.31
C ARG A 66 -15.02 -36.29 20.92
N ASN A 67 -14.28 -35.94 21.97
CA ASN A 67 -14.18 -34.57 22.41
C ASN A 67 -13.75 -33.75 21.18
N ALA A 68 -14.73 -33.14 20.53
CA ALA A 68 -14.47 -32.12 19.52
C ALA A 68 -13.89 -30.91 20.26
N THR A 69 -12.56 -30.83 20.32
CA THR A 69 -11.87 -29.60 20.62
C THR A 69 -12.31 -28.65 19.53
N THR A 70 -13.20 -27.73 19.86
CA THR A 70 -13.64 -26.65 18.99
C THR A 70 -12.37 -25.92 18.53
N PRO A 71 -12.08 -25.90 17.23
CA PRO A 71 -10.96 -25.09 16.75
C PRO A 71 -11.21 -23.66 17.22
N ALA A 72 -10.23 -23.05 17.88
CA ALA A 72 -10.29 -21.65 18.25
C ALA A 72 -10.76 -20.87 17.02
N ALA A 73 -11.88 -20.18 17.14
CA ALA A 73 -12.43 -19.37 16.07
C ALA A 73 -11.35 -18.37 15.69
N MET A 74 -10.66 -18.61 14.58
CA MET A 74 -9.79 -17.61 13.98
C MET A 74 -10.67 -16.38 13.78
N THR A 75 -10.41 -15.33 14.54
CA THR A 75 -11.11 -14.06 14.42
C THR A 75 -10.85 -13.58 12.99
N ARG A 76 -11.82 -13.81 12.11
CA ARG A 76 -11.74 -13.27 10.75
C ARG A 76 -11.75 -11.76 10.91
N THR A 77 -10.65 -11.12 10.58
CA THR A 77 -10.61 -9.66 10.50
C THR A 77 -11.71 -9.24 9.52
N THR A 78 -12.74 -8.57 10.02
CA THR A 78 -13.81 -8.05 9.17
C THR A 78 -13.20 -6.91 8.37
N LEU A 79 -13.13 -7.06 7.05
CA LEU A 79 -12.67 -6.01 6.16
C LEU A 79 -13.57 -4.78 6.32
N GLY A 80 -12.98 -3.60 6.33
CA GLY A 80 -13.71 -2.34 6.38
C GLY A 80 -14.49 -2.08 5.07
N ALA A 81 -15.41 -1.14 5.08
CA ALA A 81 -16.12 -0.71 3.89
C ALA A 81 -15.20 0.15 3.02
N CYS A 82 -14.84 -0.33 1.82
CA CYS A 82 -14.05 0.40 0.81
C CYS A 82 -14.49 -0.07 -0.58
N GLY A 83 -14.92 0.88 -1.43
CA GLY A 83 -15.39 0.61 -2.79
C GLY A 83 -14.24 0.42 -3.79
N PRO A 84 -14.51 -0.15 -4.98
CA PRO A 84 -13.58 -0.09 -6.10
C PRO A 84 -13.32 1.37 -6.49
N GLY A 85 -12.08 1.71 -6.84
CA GLY A 85 -11.69 3.08 -7.18
C GLY A 85 -11.39 3.98 -5.98
N GLU A 86 -11.43 3.44 -4.74
CA GLU A 86 -11.18 4.20 -3.52
C GLU A 86 -9.87 3.79 -2.83
N LEU A 87 -9.19 4.75 -2.25
CA LEU A 87 -8.24 4.56 -1.16
C LEU A 87 -8.96 4.87 0.15
N CYS A 88 -9.09 3.89 1.01
CA CYS A 88 -9.72 4.06 2.31
C CYS A 88 -8.68 4.01 3.42
N LEU A 89 -8.75 4.98 4.32
CA LEU A 89 -7.85 5.13 5.46
C LEU A 89 -8.67 5.15 6.74
N TRP A 90 -8.23 4.42 7.78
CA TRP A 90 -8.88 4.40 9.10
C TRP A 90 -7.93 4.87 10.18
N SER A 91 -8.45 5.66 11.10
CA SER A 91 -7.67 6.26 12.19
C SER A 91 -7.14 5.26 13.22
N LYS A 92 -7.63 4.01 13.22
CA LYS A 92 -7.21 2.93 14.13
C LYS A 92 -6.88 1.66 13.33
N PRO A 93 -6.11 0.71 13.93
CA PRO A 93 -5.91 -0.61 13.35
C PRO A 93 -7.23 -1.36 13.12
N ASP A 94 -7.15 -2.46 12.36
CA ASP A 94 -8.26 -3.37 12.07
C ASP A 94 -9.47 -2.70 11.42
N PHE A 95 -9.21 -1.68 10.59
CA PHE A 95 -10.24 -0.93 9.85
C PHE A 95 -11.28 -0.29 10.77
N LYS A 96 -10.82 0.18 11.94
CA LYS A 96 -11.66 0.83 12.97
C LYS A 96 -11.43 2.34 13.04
N GLY A 97 -12.30 2.99 13.79
CA GLY A 97 -12.27 4.44 13.98
C GLY A 97 -12.88 5.21 12.82
N THR A 98 -12.47 6.46 12.66
CA THR A 98 -12.93 7.31 11.56
C THR A 98 -12.34 6.85 10.25
N ARG A 99 -13.18 6.63 9.25
CA ARG A 99 -12.79 6.30 7.87
C ARG A 99 -12.79 7.57 7.02
N THR A 100 -11.74 7.74 6.23
CA THR A 100 -11.69 8.70 5.13
C THR A 100 -11.51 7.91 3.83
N ALA A 101 -12.32 8.21 2.82
CA ALA A 101 -12.19 7.64 1.47
C ALA A 101 -11.72 8.75 0.53
N HIS A 102 -10.83 8.37 -0.37
CA HIS A 102 -10.30 9.23 -1.43
C HIS A 102 -10.56 8.53 -2.77
N ASP A 103 -11.28 9.20 -3.66
CA ASP A 103 -11.55 8.71 -5.01
C ASP A 103 -10.38 9.08 -5.94
N LEU A 104 -10.05 8.19 -6.88
CA LEU A 104 -8.97 8.44 -7.85
C LEU A 104 -9.21 9.70 -8.69
N SER A 105 -10.46 10.02 -8.98
CA SER A 105 -10.83 11.21 -9.76
C SER A 105 -10.54 12.54 -9.06
N GLU A 106 -10.34 12.51 -7.74
CA GLU A 106 -10.09 13.68 -6.89
C GLU A 106 -8.60 13.83 -6.53
N ILE A 107 -7.74 12.92 -7.01
CA ILE A 107 -6.32 12.86 -6.65
C ILE A 107 -5.48 13.19 -7.88
N ASP A 108 -4.61 14.19 -7.72
CA ASP A 108 -3.54 14.45 -8.69
C ASP A 108 -2.45 13.37 -8.54
N ILE A 109 -2.21 12.62 -9.63
CA ILE A 109 -1.20 11.56 -9.67
C ILE A 109 0.18 12.15 -9.37
N GLU A 110 1.00 11.40 -8.61
CA GLU A 110 2.36 11.75 -8.15
C GLU A 110 2.43 12.99 -7.25
N SER A 111 1.30 13.60 -6.93
CA SER A 111 1.22 14.70 -5.97
C SER A 111 1.10 14.20 -4.54
N CYS A 112 1.70 14.92 -3.60
CA CYS A 112 1.55 14.63 -2.18
C CYS A 112 0.18 15.06 -1.68
N VAL A 113 -0.58 14.14 -1.12
CA VAL A 113 -1.89 14.39 -0.50
C VAL A 113 -1.74 14.28 1.01
N PRO A 114 -1.63 15.39 1.75
CA PRO A 114 -1.57 15.38 3.21
C PRO A 114 -2.95 15.08 3.80
N LEU A 115 -2.99 14.32 4.90
CA LEU A 115 -4.18 14.20 5.71
C LEU A 115 -4.43 15.50 6.50
N PRO A 116 -5.68 15.79 6.89
CA PRO A 116 -5.98 16.96 7.69
C PRO A 116 -5.11 17.06 8.94
N GLN A 117 -4.71 18.26 9.32
CA GLN A 117 -3.84 18.48 10.48
C GLN A 117 -4.40 17.83 11.75
N GLY A 118 -3.52 17.19 12.51
CA GLY A 118 -3.89 16.47 13.72
C GLY A 118 -4.50 15.08 13.48
N THR A 119 -4.74 14.68 12.23
CA THR A 119 -5.25 13.35 11.90
C THR A 119 -4.12 12.43 11.43
N SER A 120 -4.34 11.13 11.56
CA SER A 120 -3.47 10.09 11.02
C SER A 120 -4.26 8.81 10.82
N ALA A 121 -3.80 7.95 9.93
CA ALA A 121 -4.36 6.62 9.74
C ALA A 121 -3.41 5.52 10.22
N GLN A 122 -3.96 4.36 10.56
CA GLN A 122 -3.23 3.20 11.06
C GLN A 122 -3.62 1.90 10.34
N SER A 123 -4.65 1.93 9.52
CA SER A 123 -5.00 0.86 8.59
C SER A 123 -5.52 1.45 7.29
N LEU A 124 -5.40 0.69 6.21
CA LEU A 124 -5.76 1.15 4.87
C LEU A 124 -6.30 0.01 4.00
N ALA A 125 -7.06 0.40 2.97
CA ALA A 125 -7.35 -0.44 1.83
C ALA A 125 -7.09 0.35 0.54
N ASN A 126 -6.20 -0.18 -0.30
CA ASN A 126 -5.95 0.41 -1.62
C ASN A 126 -6.74 -0.36 -2.68
N ARG A 127 -7.79 0.26 -3.22
CA ARG A 127 -8.62 -0.27 -4.30
C ARG A 127 -8.67 0.68 -5.51
N LEU A 128 -7.70 1.59 -5.60
CA LEU A 128 -7.59 2.56 -6.71
C LEU A 128 -7.23 1.92 -8.06
N GLY A 129 -6.70 0.70 -8.06
CA GLY A 129 -6.11 0.10 -9.26
C GLY A 129 -4.72 0.66 -9.59
N ARG A 130 -4.12 1.43 -8.69
CA ARG A 130 -2.80 2.07 -8.83
C ARG A 130 -1.98 1.91 -7.56
N PRO A 131 -0.65 1.86 -7.62
CA PRO A 131 0.19 1.84 -6.44
C PRO A 131 0.04 3.12 -5.61
N VAL A 132 0.05 2.96 -4.28
CA VAL A 132 -0.02 4.07 -3.31
C VAL A 132 1.13 3.97 -2.35
N THR A 133 1.91 5.04 -2.20
CA THR A 133 2.89 5.17 -1.12
C THR A 133 2.30 6.01 0.00
N THR A 134 2.36 5.49 1.22
CA THR A 134 1.96 6.20 2.43
C THR A 134 3.18 6.70 3.17
N TYR A 135 3.08 7.83 3.83
CA TYR A 135 4.18 8.51 4.51
C TYR A 135 3.85 8.85 5.94
N GLN A 136 4.82 8.69 6.82
CA GLN A 136 4.77 9.21 8.19
C GLN A 136 4.89 10.74 8.21
N SER A 137 5.63 11.32 7.25
CA SER A 137 5.68 12.76 7.03
C SER A 137 4.38 13.28 6.41
N GLY A 138 3.88 14.42 6.86
CA GLY A 138 2.72 15.11 6.24
C GLY A 138 3.03 15.81 4.92
N THR A 139 4.31 15.85 4.53
CA THR A 139 4.83 16.48 3.29
C THR A 139 5.39 15.47 2.32
N CYS A 140 5.12 14.17 2.54
CA CYS A 140 5.64 13.06 1.73
C CYS A 140 7.17 13.02 1.64
N ASP A 141 7.86 13.45 2.69
CA ASP A 141 9.32 13.36 2.79
C ASP A 141 9.74 11.93 3.11
N GLU A 142 10.77 11.46 2.42
CA GLU A 142 11.33 10.11 2.61
C GLU A 142 12.33 10.03 3.78
N THR A 143 12.47 11.11 4.56
CA THR A 143 13.25 11.12 5.80
C THR A 143 12.55 10.41 6.96
N GLY A 144 11.22 10.25 6.87
CA GLY A 144 10.40 9.44 7.76
C GLY A 144 10.14 8.03 7.18
N GLU A 145 9.36 7.23 7.90
CA GLU A 145 8.92 5.93 7.40
C GLU A 145 7.90 6.09 6.27
N PHE A 146 8.04 5.25 5.25
CA PHE A 146 7.09 5.16 4.14
C PHE A 146 6.98 3.71 3.67
N ASP A 147 5.86 3.37 3.03
CA ASP A 147 5.61 2.05 2.48
C ASP A 147 4.69 2.14 1.27
N THR A 148 4.90 1.26 0.28
CA THR A 148 4.13 1.27 -0.98
C THR A 148 3.24 0.04 -1.07
N TYR A 149 1.97 0.26 -1.37
CA TYR A 149 0.93 -0.74 -1.47
C TYR A 149 0.46 -0.85 -2.92
N PRO A 150 0.46 -2.06 -3.51
CA PRO A 150 -0.03 -2.26 -4.87
C PRO A 150 -1.53 -1.96 -4.99
N GLY A 151 -1.97 -1.64 -6.22
CA GLY A 151 -3.33 -1.20 -6.51
C GLY A 151 -4.36 -2.32 -6.72
N ASP A 152 -4.00 -3.57 -6.55
CA ASP A 152 -4.80 -4.76 -6.87
C ASP A 152 -5.81 -5.17 -5.78
N GLY A 153 -6.13 -4.26 -4.86
CA GLY A 153 -7.06 -4.51 -3.76
C GLY A 153 -6.37 -4.91 -2.45
N THR A 154 -5.25 -4.28 -2.13
CA THR A 154 -4.50 -4.49 -0.89
C THR A 154 -5.29 -4.02 0.33
N TRP A 155 -5.35 -4.87 1.35
CA TRP A 155 -5.96 -4.60 2.65
C TRP A 155 -4.93 -4.76 3.75
N THR A 156 -4.59 -3.65 4.42
CA THR A 156 -3.59 -3.61 5.49
C THR A 156 -4.27 -3.27 6.80
N PRO A 157 -4.52 -4.26 7.68
CA PRO A 157 -5.21 -4.03 8.96
C PRO A 157 -4.38 -3.20 9.93
N GLN A 158 -3.06 -3.20 9.77
CA GLN A 158 -2.17 -2.37 10.56
C GLN A 158 -1.01 -1.89 9.69
N SER A 159 -0.92 -0.58 9.52
CA SER A 159 0.22 0.08 8.87
C SER A 159 1.45 0.02 9.80
N PRO A 160 2.67 -0.18 9.27
CA PRO A 160 3.89 -0.17 10.07
C PRO A 160 4.16 1.18 10.72
N HIS A 161 3.67 2.26 10.13
CA HIS A 161 3.80 3.62 10.66
C HIS A 161 2.44 4.35 10.68
N ARG A 162 2.40 5.49 11.35
CA ARG A 162 1.23 6.39 11.30
C ARG A 162 1.22 7.14 9.98
N ILE A 163 0.20 6.90 9.16
CA ILE A 163 0.03 7.55 7.87
C ILE A 163 -0.43 8.98 8.09
N ARG A 164 0.29 9.96 7.53
CA ARG A 164 -0.04 11.38 7.57
C ARG A 164 -0.15 12.03 6.20
N ALA A 165 0.36 11.35 5.16
CA ALA A 165 0.19 11.72 3.76
C ALA A 165 0.30 10.47 2.88
N PHE A 166 -0.09 10.61 1.62
CA PHE A 166 0.09 9.57 0.62
C PHE A 166 0.33 10.16 -0.77
N LYS A 167 0.87 9.33 -1.68
CA LYS A 167 0.96 9.59 -3.12
C LYS A 167 0.37 8.41 -3.89
N VAL A 168 -0.30 8.71 -4.99
CA VAL A 168 -0.75 7.72 -5.96
C VAL A 168 0.17 7.77 -7.17
N TRP A 169 0.64 6.62 -7.65
CA TRP A 169 1.57 6.53 -8.77
C TRP A 169 0.86 6.13 -10.06
N GLU A 170 1.46 6.45 -11.19
CA GLU A 170 1.07 5.84 -12.45
C GLU A 170 1.42 4.33 -12.46
N ASN A 171 0.73 3.56 -13.32
CA ASN A 171 1.00 2.14 -13.52
C ASN A 171 2.17 1.94 -14.47
#